data_bfd5d4cf532bdf2bef227ab54480dc6e
#
_entry.id   bfd5d4cf532bdf2bef227ab54480dc6e
#
_cell.length_a   1.000
_cell.length_b   1.000
_cell.length_c   1.000
_cell.angle_alpha   90.00
_cell.angle_beta   90.00
_cell.angle_gamma   90.00
#
_symmetry.space_group_name_H-M   'P 1'
#
loop_
_entity.id
_entity.type
_entity.pdbx_description
1 polymer ?
#
loop_
_entity_poly.entity_id
_entity_poly.type
_entity_poly.pdbx_seq_one_letter_code
_entity_poly.pdbx_strand_id
1 'polypeptide(L)'
;MITMSVITLAICLWAILSTRKLEERPGKAQNVAEKIVEMLLNFLTGIIGRDNARDFLPFLGTMFLFIVISNYSGILPLAGRVPGLAAPTSSLSITGALAVCTFLYTHYVGIRNHGRHYIQHFTKPVIFMLPILLMEAFIRPMSRTLRLYGIIYGEEAVTMEIASLAPALAPLALHALSLLLGFVQAMVFVMLSCVYITEAAGEAH
;
A
#
# COMPACT_ATOMS: atom_id res chain seq x y z
N MET A 1 11.30 -4.86 -12.99
CA MET A 1 12.28 -4.72 -11.90
C MET A 1 12.97 -3.36 -11.88
N ILE A 2 13.37 -2.81 -13.02
CA ILE A 2 14.06 -1.51 -13.10
C ILE A 2 13.20 -0.36 -12.55
N THR A 3 11.94 -0.26 -12.95
CA THR A 3 10.99 0.76 -12.46
C THR A 3 10.79 0.71 -10.95
N MET A 4 10.67 -0.49 -10.37
CA MET A 4 10.56 -0.67 -8.93
C MET A 4 11.79 -0.11 -8.19
N SER A 5 13.00 -0.43 -8.67
CA SER A 5 14.24 0.06 -8.05
C SER A 5 14.37 1.58 -8.19
N VAL A 6 14.01 2.13 -9.34
CA VAL A 6 14.04 3.58 -9.58
C VAL A 6 13.03 4.31 -8.66
N ILE A 7 11.81 3.80 -8.53
CA ILE A 7 10.79 4.40 -7.66
C ILE A 7 11.23 4.35 -6.20
N THR A 8 11.73 3.20 -5.74
CA THR A 8 12.21 3.06 -4.35
C THR A 8 13.37 4.03 -4.07
N LEU A 9 14.36 4.12 -4.98
CA LEU A 9 15.46 5.07 -4.87
C LEU A 9 14.97 6.52 -4.87
N ALA A 10 14.03 6.86 -5.75
CA ALA A 10 13.46 8.21 -5.83
C ALA A 10 12.75 8.60 -4.52
N ILE A 11 11.93 7.69 -3.95
CA ILE A 11 11.26 7.92 -2.67
C ILE A 11 12.28 8.10 -1.54
N CYS A 12 13.28 7.23 -1.46
CA CYS A 12 14.33 7.33 -0.44
C CYS A 12 15.12 8.62 -0.55
N LEU A 13 15.55 8.98 -1.77
CA LEU A 13 16.28 10.24 -2.01
C LEU A 13 15.43 11.45 -1.66
N TRP A 14 14.17 11.47 -2.08
CA TRP A 14 13.25 12.57 -1.76
C TRP A 14 13.02 12.70 -0.26
N ALA A 15 12.82 11.59 0.44
CA ALA A 15 12.66 11.57 1.90
C ALA A 15 13.92 12.09 2.60
N ILE A 16 15.12 11.62 2.20
CA ILE A 16 16.38 12.06 2.77
C ILE A 16 16.61 13.55 2.53
N LEU A 17 16.37 14.03 1.29
CA LEU A 17 16.57 15.44 0.94
C LEU A 17 15.59 16.36 1.69
N SER A 18 14.34 15.92 1.87
CA SER A 18 13.30 16.69 2.58
C SER A 18 13.50 16.73 4.08
N THR A 19 14.17 15.72 4.68
CA THR A 19 14.38 15.62 6.13
C THR A 19 15.79 15.98 6.58
N ARG A 20 16.73 16.21 5.64
CA ARG A 20 18.15 16.44 5.96
C ARG A 20 18.44 17.76 6.69
N LYS A 21 17.59 18.77 6.48
CA LYS A 21 17.63 20.05 7.20
C LYS A 21 16.20 20.43 7.56
N LEU A 22 15.77 20.05 8.76
CA LEU A 22 14.51 20.48 9.33
C LEU A 22 14.69 21.89 9.87
N GLU A 23 14.12 22.88 9.19
CA GLU A 23 14.12 24.29 9.61
C GLU A 23 12.74 24.66 10.16
N GLU A 24 12.69 25.54 11.16
CA GLU A 24 11.43 26.09 11.71
C GLU A 24 10.58 26.83 10.66
N ARG A 25 11.26 27.33 9.61
CA ARG A 25 10.58 27.89 8.42
C ARG A 25 10.76 26.91 7.25
N PRO A 26 9.80 26.00 7.03
CA PRO A 26 9.97 24.91 6.09
C PRO A 26 10.10 25.42 4.65
N GLY A 27 11.10 24.91 3.94
CA GLY A 27 11.22 25.05 2.50
C GLY A 27 10.07 24.33 1.77
N LYS A 28 9.85 24.63 0.48
CA LYS A 28 8.74 24.06 -0.30
C LYS A 28 8.69 22.54 -0.27
N ALA A 29 9.84 21.85 -0.34
CA ALA A 29 9.92 20.40 -0.31
C ALA A 29 9.55 19.83 1.07
N GLN A 30 10.03 20.42 2.15
CA GLN A 30 9.70 20.05 3.52
C GLN A 30 8.19 20.24 3.80
N ASN A 31 7.62 21.37 3.38
CA ASN A 31 6.20 21.67 3.56
C ASN A 31 5.29 20.63 2.86
N VAL A 32 5.67 20.19 1.65
CA VAL A 32 4.94 19.12 0.93
C VAL A 32 5.05 17.80 1.69
N ALA A 33 6.24 17.44 2.18
CA ALA A 33 6.43 16.22 2.95
C ALA A 33 5.63 16.22 4.26
N GLU A 34 5.68 17.32 5.01
CA GLU A 34 4.91 17.49 6.26
C GLU A 34 3.42 17.39 6.01
N LYS A 35 2.91 18.04 4.95
CA LYS A 35 1.50 18.01 4.60
C LYS A 35 1.01 16.59 4.21
N ILE A 36 1.86 15.81 3.51
CA ILE A 36 1.54 14.41 3.18
C ILE A 36 1.50 13.58 4.46
N VAL A 37 2.49 13.73 5.33
CA VAL A 37 2.56 13.01 6.63
C VAL A 37 1.37 13.37 7.51
N GLU A 38 1.01 14.66 7.60
CA GLU A 38 -0.13 15.12 8.36
C GLU A 38 -1.46 14.58 7.81
N MET A 39 -1.64 14.59 6.49
CA MET A 39 -2.81 14.01 5.84
C MET A 39 -2.94 12.51 6.16
N LEU A 40 -1.86 11.75 6.06
CA LEU A 40 -1.84 10.33 6.38
C LEU A 40 -2.08 10.09 7.88
N LEU A 41 -1.47 10.89 8.75
CA LEU A 41 -1.69 10.79 10.19
C LEU A 41 -3.16 11.05 10.56
N ASN A 42 -3.77 12.09 9.99
CA ASN A 42 -5.18 12.40 10.21
C ASN A 42 -6.10 11.28 9.70
N PHE A 43 -5.78 10.70 8.53
CA PHE A 43 -6.50 9.56 7.99
C PHE A 43 -6.42 8.34 8.91
N LEU A 44 -5.22 7.97 9.36
CA LEU A 44 -5.01 6.83 10.26
C LEU A 44 -5.64 7.09 11.64
N THR A 45 -5.55 8.31 12.15
CA THR A 45 -6.17 8.71 13.42
C THR A 45 -7.68 8.51 13.42
N GLY A 46 -8.34 8.76 12.29
CA GLY A 46 -9.78 8.51 12.13
C GLY A 46 -10.18 7.03 12.18
N ILE A 47 -9.22 6.11 11.95
CA ILE A 47 -9.48 4.66 11.93
C ILE A 47 -9.11 4.00 13.26
N ILE A 48 -7.94 4.31 13.82
CA ILE A 48 -7.32 3.56 14.94
C ILE A 48 -7.00 4.39 16.17
N GLY A 49 -7.37 5.66 16.17
CA GLY A 49 -7.01 6.58 17.24
C GLY A 49 -5.59 7.15 17.11
N ARG A 50 -5.32 8.22 17.86
CA ARG A 50 -4.13 9.06 17.67
C ARG A 50 -2.82 8.40 18.10
N ASP A 51 -2.86 7.61 19.16
CA ASP A 51 -1.67 7.00 19.74
C ASP A 51 -1.16 5.87 18.83
N ASN A 52 -2.03 4.95 18.44
CA ASN A 52 -1.70 3.86 17.53
C ASN A 52 -1.34 4.37 16.11
N ALA A 53 -1.98 5.46 15.65
CA ALA A 53 -1.69 6.02 14.34
C ALA A 53 -0.25 6.50 14.20
N ARG A 54 0.34 7.07 15.25
CA ARG A 54 1.74 7.53 15.24
C ARG A 54 2.73 6.38 15.14
N ASP A 55 2.47 5.29 15.85
CA ASP A 55 3.37 4.13 15.87
C ASP A 55 3.38 3.39 14.54
N PHE A 56 2.23 3.33 13.86
CA PHE A 56 2.11 2.60 12.59
C PHE A 56 2.32 3.49 11.35
N LEU A 57 2.33 4.82 11.52
CA LEU A 57 2.52 5.78 10.43
C LEU A 57 3.77 5.53 9.58
N PRO A 58 4.96 5.23 10.13
CA PRO A 58 6.14 5.01 9.30
C PRO A 58 5.97 3.86 8.32
N PHE A 59 5.41 2.74 8.77
CA PHE A 59 5.16 1.58 7.92
C PHE A 59 4.03 1.81 6.92
N LEU A 60 2.87 2.22 7.40
CA LEU A 60 1.69 2.42 6.56
C LEU A 60 1.86 3.59 5.60
N GLY A 61 2.56 4.64 6.02
CA GLY A 61 2.87 5.80 5.18
C GLY A 61 3.83 5.47 4.05
N THR A 62 4.88 4.70 4.30
CA THR A 62 5.80 4.24 3.26
C THR A 62 5.10 3.33 2.25
N MET A 63 4.24 2.41 2.72
CA MET A 63 3.42 1.55 1.86
C MET A 63 2.48 2.37 0.99
N PHE A 64 1.80 3.37 1.56
CA PHE A 64 0.91 4.25 0.81
C PHE A 64 1.65 5.00 -0.30
N LEU A 65 2.74 5.67 0.03
CA LEU A 65 3.54 6.42 -0.94
C LEU A 65 4.07 5.52 -2.05
N PHE A 66 4.59 4.34 -1.69
CA PHE A 66 5.07 3.38 -2.67
C PHE A 66 3.98 2.95 -3.64
N ILE A 67 2.78 2.59 -3.13
CA ILE A 67 1.67 2.13 -3.97
C ILE A 67 1.17 3.26 -4.87
N VAL A 68 0.99 4.48 -4.34
CA VAL A 68 0.53 5.64 -5.13
C VAL A 68 1.50 5.96 -6.25
N ILE A 69 2.80 6.06 -5.95
CA ILE A 69 3.82 6.40 -6.95
C ILE A 69 3.95 5.27 -7.97
N SER A 70 3.87 4.00 -7.54
CA SER A 70 3.89 2.85 -8.44
C SER A 70 2.69 2.83 -9.38
N ASN A 71 1.48 3.11 -8.89
CA ASN A 71 0.27 3.18 -9.71
C ASN A 71 0.38 4.33 -10.73
N TYR A 72 0.86 5.50 -10.29
CA TYR A 72 1.00 6.66 -11.17
C TYR A 72 2.12 6.50 -12.21
N SER A 73 3.14 5.69 -11.94
CA SER A 73 4.18 5.40 -12.92
C SER A 73 3.66 4.68 -14.16
N GLY A 74 2.55 3.92 -14.03
CA GLY A 74 1.88 3.23 -15.14
C GLY A 74 1.16 4.17 -16.13
N ILE A 75 0.83 5.39 -15.71
CA ILE A 75 0.11 6.37 -16.52
C ILE A 75 1.07 7.17 -17.43
N LEU A 76 2.38 7.07 -17.20
CA LEU A 76 3.35 7.75 -18.05
C LEU A 76 3.22 7.26 -19.52
N PRO A 77 3.19 8.18 -20.50
CA PRO A 77 2.90 7.84 -21.91
C PRO A 77 3.92 6.89 -22.57
N LEU A 78 5.01 6.57 -21.90
CA LEU A 78 5.99 5.56 -22.29
C LEU A 78 5.80 4.22 -21.57
N ALA A 79 4.98 4.17 -20.52
CA ALA A 79 4.63 2.93 -19.83
C ALA A 79 3.84 2.03 -20.80
N GLY A 80 4.25 0.84 -21.06
CA GLY A 80 3.64 -0.06 -22.05
C GLY A 80 4.33 -0.10 -23.43
N ARG A 81 5.11 0.93 -23.82
CA ARG A 81 5.92 0.89 -25.05
C ARG A 81 7.37 0.44 -24.82
N VAL A 82 7.88 0.62 -23.62
CA VAL A 82 9.24 0.20 -23.25
C VAL A 82 9.13 -0.98 -22.29
N PRO A 83 9.64 -2.18 -22.67
CA PRO A 83 9.67 -3.32 -21.76
C PRO A 83 10.50 -2.95 -20.52
N GLY A 84 9.84 -2.88 -19.36
CA GLY A 84 10.45 -2.49 -18.09
C GLY A 84 9.92 -1.19 -17.45
N LEU A 85 9.07 -0.41 -18.15
CA LEU A 85 8.43 0.80 -17.64
C LEU A 85 6.97 0.58 -17.22
N ALA A 86 6.47 -0.63 -17.19
CA ALA A 86 5.14 -0.94 -16.65
C ALA A 86 5.03 -0.61 -15.17
N ALA A 87 3.82 -0.31 -14.70
CA ALA A 87 3.58 -0.09 -13.27
C ALA A 87 4.09 -1.30 -12.47
N PRO A 88 4.93 -1.13 -11.43
CA PRO A 88 5.35 -2.24 -10.59
C PRO A 88 4.17 -3.03 -10.00
N THR A 89 3.08 -2.33 -9.70
CA THR A 89 1.85 -2.89 -9.14
C THR A 89 1.01 -3.71 -10.12
N SER A 90 1.28 -3.65 -11.44
CA SER A 90 0.69 -4.56 -12.42
C SER A 90 1.36 -5.96 -12.44
N SER A 91 2.38 -6.17 -11.60
CA SER A 91 3.03 -7.47 -11.42
C SER A 91 2.54 -8.16 -10.14
N LEU A 92 2.01 -9.39 -10.30
CA LEU A 92 1.55 -10.21 -9.17
C LEU A 92 2.64 -10.46 -8.13
N SER A 93 3.90 -10.57 -8.55
CA SER A 93 5.04 -10.77 -7.66
C SER A 93 5.26 -9.59 -6.71
N ILE A 94 5.11 -8.36 -7.20
CA ILE A 94 5.33 -7.15 -6.39
C ILE A 94 4.16 -6.90 -5.46
N THR A 95 2.93 -7.03 -5.97
CA THR A 95 1.72 -6.89 -5.14
C THR A 95 1.64 -7.98 -4.08
N GLY A 96 2.05 -9.21 -4.42
CA GLY A 96 2.19 -10.31 -3.47
C GLY A 96 3.24 -10.03 -2.40
N ALA A 97 4.41 -9.51 -2.78
CA ALA A 97 5.45 -9.13 -1.82
C ALA A 97 4.97 -8.05 -0.84
N LEU A 98 4.24 -7.02 -1.32
CA LEU A 98 3.66 -5.99 -0.44
C LEU A 98 2.66 -6.60 0.56
N ALA A 99 1.81 -7.51 0.10
CA ALA A 99 0.84 -8.18 0.97
C ALA A 99 1.53 -9.09 2.01
N VAL A 100 2.59 -9.80 1.61
CA VAL A 100 3.41 -10.63 2.52
C VAL A 100 4.15 -9.75 3.53
N CYS A 101 4.75 -8.63 3.12
CA CYS A 101 5.38 -7.68 4.04
C CYS A 101 4.38 -7.16 5.08
N THR A 102 3.16 -6.81 4.66
CA THR A 102 2.11 -6.36 5.58
C THR A 102 1.68 -7.47 6.52
N PHE A 103 1.54 -8.70 6.01
CA PHE A 103 1.22 -9.88 6.80
C PHE A 103 2.28 -10.14 7.89
N LEU A 104 3.56 -10.14 7.52
CA LEU A 104 4.66 -10.32 8.46
C LEU A 104 4.70 -9.21 9.51
N TYR A 105 4.48 -7.96 9.09
CA TYR A 105 4.46 -6.83 10.01
C TYR A 105 3.29 -6.92 11.00
N THR A 106 2.10 -7.32 10.55
CA THR A 106 0.93 -7.54 11.41
C THR A 106 1.22 -8.58 12.50
N HIS A 107 1.81 -9.71 12.11
CA HIS A 107 2.16 -10.78 13.06
C HIS A 107 3.31 -10.37 13.99
N TYR A 108 4.27 -9.58 13.48
CA TYR A 108 5.35 -9.04 14.30
C TYR A 108 4.80 -8.12 15.41
N VAL A 109 3.86 -7.22 15.07
CA VAL A 109 3.21 -6.34 16.05
C VAL A 109 2.40 -7.14 17.06
N GLY A 110 1.63 -8.13 16.62
CA GLY A 110 0.87 -9.01 17.49
C GLY A 110 1.76 -9.77 18.50
N ILE A 111 2.87 -10.34 18.03
CA ILE A 111 3.83 -11.05 18.90
C ILE A 111 4.53 -10.08 19.85
N ARG A 112 4.90 -8.89 19.39
CA ARG A 112 5.59 -7.89 20.21
C ARG A 112 4.71 -7.38 21.36
N ASN A 113 3.43 -7.17 21.12
CA ASN A 113 2.50 -6.62 22.12
C ASN A 113 2.00 -7.69 23.10
N HIS A 114 1.77 -8.91 22.64
CA HIS A 114 1.11 -9.97 23.43
C HIS A 114 1.98 -11.19 23.68
N GLY A 115 3.18 -11.28 23.09
CA GLY A 115 4.14 -12.35 23.33
C GLY A 115 3.53 -13.74 23.12
N ARG A 116 3.70 -14.63 24.13
CA ARG A 116 3.16 -15.99 24.08
C ARG A 116 1.63 -16.08 24.04
N HIS A 117 0.96 -15.06 24.54
CA HIS A 117 -0.52 -15.04 24.59
C HIS A 117 -1.13 -14.94 23.18
N TYR A 118 -0.50 -14.21 22.26
CA TYR A 118 -0.88 -14.12 20.85
C TYR A 118 -0.91 -15.50 20.18
N ILE A 119 0.10 -16.34 20.44
CA ILE A 119 0.18 -17.70 19.88
C ILE A 119 -0.88 -18.62 20.54
N GLN A 120 -1.15 -18.41 21.84
CA GLN A 120 -2.18 -19.19 22.54
C GLN A 120 -3.61 -18.82 22.09
N HIS A 121 -3.84 -17.60 21.60
CA HIS A 121 -5.12 -17.20 21.02
C HIS A 121 -5.46 -18.00 19.76
N PHE A 122 -4.45 -18.34 18.95
CA PHE A 122 -4.64 -19.25 17.81
C PHE A 122 -4.97 -20.69 18.23
N THR A 123 -4.68 -21.07 19.48
CA THR A 123 -4.85 -22.45 19.98
C THR A 123 -6.05 -22.60 20.93
N LYS A 124 -6.58 -21.50 21.47
CA LYS A 124 -7.78 -21.47 22.34
C LYS A 124 -8.87 -20.66 21.65
N PRO A 125 -10.15 -21.02 21.64
CA PRO A 125 -10.85 -21.89 22.60
C PRO A 125 -11.10 -23.32 22.10
N VAL A 126 -11.01 -23.63 20.78
CA VAL A 126 -11.30 -24.96 20.25
C VAL A 126 -10.36 -25.28 19.09
N ILE A 127 -9.67 -26.42 19.14
CA ILE A 127 -8.81 -26.95 18.07
C ILE A 127 -9.53 -26.97 16.69
N PHE A 128 -10.85 -27.11 16.69
CA PHE A 128 -11.69 -27.09 15.50
C PHE A 128 -11.71 -25.71 14.77
N MET A 129 -11.42 -24.59 15.47
CA MET A 129 -11.31 -23.27 14.86
C MET A 129 -9.97 -22.99 14.19
N LEU A 130 -8.94 -23.75 14.51
CA LEU A 130 -7.59 -23.57 13.98
C LEU A 130 -7.53 -23.59 12.44
N PRO A 131 -8.19 -24.52 11.71
CA PRO A 131 -8.18 -24.50 10.25
C PRO A 131 -8.87 -23.26 9.67
N ILE A 132 -9.91 -22.73 10.32
CA ILE A 132 -10.62 -21.52 9.88
C ILE A 132 -9.73 -20.31 10.05
N LEU A 133 -9.10 -20.12 11.20
CA LEU A 133 -8.15 -19.03 11.48
C LEU A 133 -6.94 -19.08 10.54
N LEU A 134 -6.43 -20.28 10.25
CA LEU A 134 -5.32 -20.47 9.30
C LEU A 134 -5.75 -20.08 7.88
N MET A 135 -6.93 -20.52 7.44
CA MET A 135 -7.49 -20.10 6.15
C MET A 135 -7.65 -18.58 6.07
N GLU A 136 -8.18 -17.97 7.11
CA GLU A 136 -8.36 -16.51 7.17
C GLU A 136 -7.02 -15.76 7.08
N ALA A 137 -6.00 -16.24 7.80
CA ALA A 137 -4.65 -15.69 7.74
C ALA A 137 -4.04 -15.73 6.32
N PHE A 138 -4.38 -16.75 5.51
CA PHE A 138 -3.97 -16.83 4.10
C PHE A 138 -4.84 -15.99 3.15
N ILE A 139 -6.15 -15.98 3.38
CA ILE A 139 -7.10 -15.28 2.52
C ILE A 139 -6.90 -13.76 2.59
N ARG A 140 -6.60 -13.23 3.76
CA ARG A 140 -6.38 -11.77 3.96
C ARG A 140 -5.28 -11.19 3.05
N PRO A 141 -4.04 -11.72 3.00
CA PRO A 141 -3.01 -11.22 2.09
C PRO A 141 -3.31 -11.54 0.63
N MET A 142 -3.89 -12.70 0.34
CA MET A 142 -4.25 -13.10 -1.03
C MET A 142 -5.30 -12.17 -1.63
N SER A 143 -6.34 -11.83 -0.88
CA SER A 143 -7.40 -10.90 -1.31
C SER A 143 -6.84 -9.50 -1.61
N ARG A 144 -5.91 -8.99 -0.78
CA ARG A 144 -5.25 -7.70 -1.03
C ARG A 144 -4.40 -7.72 -2.29
N THR A 145 -3.62 -8.79 -2.48
CA THR A 145 -2.80 -8.98 -3.68
C THR A 145 -3.66 -8.98 -4.94
N LEU A 146 -4.70 -9.81 -4.97
CA LEU A 146 -5.59 -9.93 -6.13
C LEU A 146 -6.34 -8.64 -6.42
N ARG A 147 -6.75 -7.90 -5.41
CA ARG A 147 -7.43 -6.62 -5.57
C ARG A 147 -6.51 -5.56 -6.19
N LEU A 148 -5.30 -5.39 -5.64
CA LEU A 148 -4.34 -4.41 -6.15
C LEU A 148 -3.89 -4.78 -7.57
N TYR A 149 -3.48 -6.03 -7.77
CA TYR A 149 -3.07 -6.53 -9.08
C TYR A 149 -4.21 -6.44 -10.10
N GLY A 150 -5.41 -6.94 -9.75
CA GLY A 150 -6.52 -7.05 -10.68
C GLY A 150 -7.04 -5.69 -11.17
N ILE A 151 -7.07 -4.69 -10.31
CA ILE A 151 -7.48 -3.34 -10.72
C ILE A 151 -6.43 -2.73 -11.65
N ILE A 152 -5.17 -2.72 -11.28
CA ILE A 152 -4.12 -2.05 -12.06
C ILE A 152 -3.84 -2.79 -13.38
N TYR A 153 -3.73 -4.12 -13.35
CA TYR A 153 -3.54 -4.92 -14.56
C TYR A 153 -4.76 -4.86 -15.50
N GLY A 154 -5.98 -4.97 -14.94
CA GLY A 154 -7.20 -4.89 -15.71
C GLY A 154 -7.37 -3.55 -16.42
N GLU A 155 -6.99 -2.48 -15.75
CA GLU A 155 -7.01 -1.13 -16.28
C GLU A 155 -5.98 -0.93 -17.41
N GLU A 156 -4.73 -1.39 -17.23
CA GLU A 156 -3.71 -1.38 -18.30
C GLU A 156 -4.20 -2.15 -19.53
N ALA A 157 -4.77 -3.35 -19.34
CA ALA A 157 -5.29 -4.18 -20.43
C ALA A 157 -6.44 -3.48 -21.18
N VAL A 158 -7.42 -2.94 -20.47
CA VAL A 158 -8.55 -2.21 -21.07
C VAL A 158 -8.07 -0.97 -21.82
N THR A 159 -7.12 -0.23 -21.27
CA THR A 159 -6.58 0.97 -21.93
C THR A 159 -5.87 0.62 -23.24
N MET A 160 -5.13 -0.48 -23.30
CA MET A 160 -4.46 -0.94 -24.52
C MET A 160 -5.49 -1.32 -25.61
N GLU A 161 -6.53 -2.05 -25.26
CA GLU A 161 -7.57 -2.46 -26.22
C GLU A 161 -8.37 -1.27 -26.76
N ILE A 162 -8.80 -0.37 -25.87
CA ILE A 162 -9.61 0.80 -26.29
C ILE A 162 -8.76 1.82 -27.05
N ALA A 163 -7.46 1.94 -26.76
CA ALA A 163 -6.58 2.79 -27.54
C ALA A 163 -6.47 2.37 -29.02
N SER A 164 -6.71 1.10 -29.37
CA SER A 164 -6.76 0.62 -30.73
C SER A 164 -8.03 1.06 -31.48
N LEU A 165 -9.15 1.24 -30.76
CA LEU A 165 -10.46 1.59 -31.33
C LEU A 165 -10.67 3.12 -31.43
N ALA A 166 -10.21 3.87 -30.44
CA ALA A 166 -10.39 5.33 -30.36
C ALA A 166 -9.11 6.01 -29.81
N PRO A 167 -8.13 6.31 -30.67
CA PRO A 167 -6.77 6.64 -30.25
C PRO A 167 -6.60 7.98 -29.53
N ALA A 168 -7.55 8.90 -29.57
CA ALA A 168 -7.37 10.25 -29.03
C ALA A 168 -8.13 10.53 -27.72
N LEU A 169 -9.44 10.31 -27.67
CA LEU A 169 -10.26 10.69 -26.51
C LEU A 169 -10.37 9.61 -25.44
N ALA A 170 -10.46 8.34 -25.86
CA ALA A 170 -10.70 7.24 -24.95
C ALA A 170 -9.51 6.97 -23.98
N PRO A 171 -8.24 6.97 -24.43
CA PRO A 171 -7.13 6.83 -23.51
C PRO A 171 -7.04 7.95 -22.48
N LEU A 172 -7.38 9.19 -22.84
CA LEU A 172 -7.34 10.32 -21.91
C LEU A 172 -8.35 10.16 -20.76
N ALA A 173 -9.58 9.76 -21.09
CA ALA A 173 -10.62 9.51 -20.09
C ALA A 173 -10.25 8.33 -19.17
N LEU A 174 -9.71 7.26 -19.75
CA LEU A 174 -9.24 6.10 -19.00
C LEU A 174 -8.07 6.47 -18.07
N HIS A 175 -7.07 7.21 -18.53
CA HIS A 175 -5.96 7.65 -17.68
C HIS A 175 -6.43 8.54 -16.51
N ALA A 176 -7.44 9.40 -16.71
CA ALA A 176 -8.04 10.16 -15.62
C ALA A 176 -8.74 9.25 -14.60
N LEU A 177 -9.43 8.21 -15.08
CA LEU A 177 -10.03 7.19 -14.22
C LEU A 177 -8.96 6.40 -13.46
N SER A 178 -7.86 6.06 -14.13
CA SER A 178 -6.70 5.38 -13.56
C SER A 178 -6.09 6.12 -12.38
N LEU A 179 -5.92 7.43 -12.51
CA LEU A 179 -5.43 8.27 -11.42
C LEU A 179 -6.31 8.16 -10.19
N LEU A 180 -7.63 8.22 -10.38
CA LEU A 180 -8.59 8.12 -9.29
C LEU A 180 -8.58 6.73 -8.66
N LEU A 181 -8.70 5.68 -9.48
CA LEU A 181 -8.74 4.30 -9.01
C LEU A 181 -7.42 3.89 -8.33
N GLY A 182 -6.29 4.27 -8.89
CA GLY A 182 -4.98 4.00 -8.32
C GLY A 182 -4.78 4.63 -6.94
N PHE A 183 -5.28 5.86 -6.74
CA PHE A 183 -5.27 6.52 -5.44
C PHE A 183 -6.21 5.85 -4.44
N VAL A 184 -7.46 5.62 -4.84
CA VAL A 184 -8.46 4.93 -4.00
C VAL A 184 -7.95 3.55 -3.59
N GLN A 185 -7.34 2.82 -4.51
CA GLN A 185 -6.80 1.49 -4.22
C GLN A 185 -5.65 1.53 -3.19
N ALA A 186 -4.77 2.53 -3.27
CA ALA A 186 -3.73 2.72 -2.27
C ALA A 186 -4.32 3.02 -0.87
N MET A 187 -5.36 3.87 -0.81
CA MET A 187 -6.08 4.17 0.43
C MET A 187 -6.73 2.92 1.01
N VAL A 188 -7.43 2.13 0.19
CA VAL A 188 -8.09 0.89 0.63
C VAL A 188 -7.08 -0.13 1.13
N PHE A 189 -5.93 -0.28 0.45
CA PHE A 189 -4.88 -1.19 0.87
C PHE A 189 -4.34 -0.82 2.25
N VAL A 190 -4.04 0.45 2.47
CA VAL A 190 -3.52 0.96 3.75
C VAL A 190 -4.58 0.88 4.85
N MET A 191 -5.84 1.23 4.55
CA MET A 191 -6.96 1.12 5.50
C MET A 191 -7.14 -0.32 6.00
N LEU A 192 -7.19 -1.30 5.09
CA LEU A 192 -7.29 -2.70 5.46
C LEU A 192 -6.07 -3.19 6.26
N SER A 193 -4.88 -2.74 5.86
CA SER A 193 -3.64 -3.07 6.59
C SER A 193 -3.66 -2.49 8.00
N CYS A 194 -4.13 -1.26 8.14
CA CYS A 194 -4.29 -0.56 9.41
C CYS A 194 -5.24 -1.31 10.35
N VAL A 195 -6.42 -1.69 9.85
CA VAL A 195 -7.40 -2.46 10.63
C VAL A 195 -6.83 -3.78 11.12
N TYR A 196 -6.15 -4.53 10.25
CA TYR A 196 -5.55 -5.83 10.64
C TYR A 196 -4.41 -5.69 11.64
N ILE A 197 -3.59 -4.65 11.53
CA ILE A 197 -2.52 -4.38 12.50
C ILE A 197 -3.12 -4.03 13.86
N THR A 198 -4.19 -3.24 13.87
CA THR A 198 -4.86 -2.84 15.12
C THR A 198 -5.59 -4.01 15.76
N GLU A 199 -6.24 -4.85 14.96
CA GLU A 199 -6.86 -6.09 15.42
C GLU A 199 -5.80 -6.98 16.10
N ALA A 200 -4.67 -7.22 15.44
CA ALA A 200 -3.56 -7.98 16.01
C ALA A 200 -2.91 -7.31 17.24
N ALA A 201 -2.95 -5.99 17.32
CA ALA A 201 -2.43 -5.24 18.47
C ALA A 201 -3.42 -5.17 19.65
N GLY A 202 -4.73 -5.30 19.39
CA GLY A 202 -5.83 -5.16 20.36
C GLY A 202 -6.46 -6.46 20.85
N GLU A 203 -6.14 -7.61 20.27
CA GLU A 203 -6.76 -8.91 20.57
C GLU A 203 -6.41 -9.51 21.96
N ALA A 204 -5.98 -8.70 22.93
CA ALA A 204 -5.66 -9.15 24.28
C ALA A 204 -6.62 -8.64 25.36
N HIS A 205 -7.88 -8.38 25.01
CA HIS A 205 -8.92 -8.16 26.01
C HIS A 205 -9.79 -9.39 26.21
#